data_f6b1593b90581614f62d9a371e70057c
#
_entry.id   f6b1593b90581614f62d9a371e70057c
#
_cell.length_a   1.000
_cell.length_b   1.000
_cell.length_c   1.000
_cell.angle_alpha   90.00
_cell.angle_beta   90.00
_cell.angle_gamma   90.00
#
_symmetry.space_group_name_H-M   'P 1'
#
loop_
_entity.id
_entity.type
_entity.pdbx_description
1 polymer ?
#
loop_
_entity_poly.entity_id
_entity_poly.type
_entity_poly.pdbx_seq_one_letter_code
_entity_poly.pdbx_strand_id
1 'polypeptide(L)'
;MSKELLPLGSILYLEGATSKLMIVGRGPVFESDNEPVYSDYVGVVYPEGINPEDAIFFNHENIDKVVFEGFKDEEEERFMEVYKEWESKLEVKKLKM
;
A
#
# COMPACT_ATOMS: atom_id res chain seq x y z
N MET A 1 11.43 6.47 12.17
CA MET A 1 11.77 5.07 11.91
C MET A 1 11.10 4.60 10.62
N SER A 2 11.88 4.11 9.68
CA SER A 2 11.32 3.63 8.43
C SER A 2 10.76 2.22 8.62
N LYS A 3 9.55 2.00 8.16
CA LYS A 3 8.95 0.67 8.15
C LYS A 3 9.20 0.05 6.79
N GLU A 4 9.28 -1.26 6.77
CA GLU A 4 9.40 -1.96 5.52
C GLU A 4 8.02 -2.25 4.98
N LEU A 5 7.79 -1.85 3.74
CA LEU A 5 6.53 -2.14 3.08
C LEU A 5 6.46 -3.61 2.69
N LEU A 6 5.25 -4.14 2.70
CA LEU A 6 5.02 -5.48 2.18
C LEU A 6 5.18 -5.46 0.65
N PRO A 7 5.69 -6.56 0.07
CA PRO A 7 5.85 -6.61 -1.38
C PRO A 7 4.53 -6.75 -2.12
N LEU A 8 4.56 -6.49 -3.41
CA LEU A 8 3.38 -6.69 -4.27
C LEU A 8 2.90 -8.13 -4.17
N GLY A 9 1.60 -8.31 -4.23
CA GLY A 9 0.99 -9.62 -4.14
C GLY A 9 0.74 -10.12 -2.74
N SER A 10 1.11 -9.34 -1.72
CA SER A 10 0.81 -9.70 -0.34
C SER A 10 -0.69 -9.67 -0.10
N ILE A 11 -1.18 -10.62 0.69
CA ILE A 11 -2.59 -10.77 1.02
C ILE A 11 -2.77 -10.48 2.50
N LEU A 12 -3.75 -9.65 2.83
CA LEU A 12 -3.94 -9.19 4.20
C LEU A 12 -5.39 -8.85 4.51
N TYR A 13 -5.65 -8.60 5.80
CA TYR A 13 -6.90 -8.00 6.27
C TYR A 13 -6.61 -6.64 6.87
N LEU A 14 -7.45 -5.67 6.61
CA LEU A 14 -7.42 -4.39 7.31
C LEU A 14 -8.22 -4.52 8.61
N GLU A 15 -7.95 -3.64 9.57
CA GLU A 15 -8.70 -3.61 10.80
C GLU A 15 -10.18 -3.39 10.53
N GLY A 16 -11.02 -4.23 11.12
CA GLY A 16 -12.46 -4.14 10.96
C GLY A 16 -13.00 -4.69 9.64
N ALA A 17 -12.14 -5.15 8.75
CA ALA A 17 -12.59 -5.67 7.46
C ALA A 17 -12.77 -7.18 7.49
N THR A 18 -13.68 -7.67 6.64
CA THR A 18 -13.97 -9.10 6.54
C THR A 18 -13.47 -9.71 5.24
N SER A 19 -13.05 -8.88 4.29
CA SER A 19 -12.53 -9.34 3.00
C SER A 19 -11.01 -9.22 2.96
N LYS A 20 -10.37 -10.18 2.30
CA LYS A 20 -8.93 -10.12 2.08
C LYS A 20 -8.63 -9.11 0.98
N LEU A 21 -7.51 -8.42 1.13
CA LEU A 21 -7.01 -7.50 0.11
C LEU A 21 -5.67 -7.98 -0.41
N MET A 22 -5.41 -7.75 -1.68
CA MET A 22 -4.11 -8.02 -2.28
C MET A 22 -3.46 -6.70 -2.66
N ILE A 23 -2.21 -6.51 -2.26
CA ILE A 23 -1.46 -5.30 -2.57
C ILE A 23 -1.07 -5.32 -4.06
N VAL A 24 -1.45 -4.26 -4.78
CA VAL A 24 -1.11 -4.12 -6.20
C VAL A 24 -0.25 -2.90 -6.49
N GLY A 25 -0.01 -2.05 -5.50
CA GLY A 25 0.88 -0.90 -5.67
C GLY A 25 1.32 -0.35 -4.33
N ARG A 26 2.38 0.44 -4.37
CA ARG A 26 2.93 1.08 -3.19
C ARG A 26 3.18 2.55 -3.49
N GLY A 27 2.88 3.40 -2.50
CA GLY A 27 3.09 4.83 -2.61
C GLY A 27 2.22 5.55 -3.63
N PRO A 28 0.94 5.15 -3.83
CA PRO A 28 0.13 5.86 -4.80
C PRO A 28 -0.12 7.30 -4.33
N VAL A 29 -0.10 8.23 -5.27
CA VAL A 29 -0.47 9.63 -5.02
C VAL A 29 -1.82 9.83 -5.69
N PHE A 30 -2.77 10.38 -4.94
CA PHE A 30 -4.13 10.56 -5.44
C PHE A 30 -4.74 11.78 -4.76
N GLU A 31 -5.92 12.21 -5.23
CA GLU A 31 -6.61 13.34 -4.62
C GLU A 31 -7.63 12.87 -3.60
N SER A 32 -7.61 13.53 -2.44
CA SER A 32 -8.61 13.32 -1.40
C SER A 32 -9.02 14.69 -0.88
N ASP A 33 -10.30 14.98 -0.92
CA ASP A 33 -10.85 16.28 -0.51
C ASP A 33 -10.14 17.46 -1.20
N ASN A 34 -9.89 17.31 -2.51
CA ASN A 34 -9.25 18.31 -3.35
C ASN A 34 -7.80 18.60 -3.01
N GLU A 35 -7.16 17.70 -2.23
CA GLU A 35 -5.74 17.79 -1.93
C GLU A 35 -5.01 16.55 -2.40
N PRO A 36 -3.78 16.68 -2.91
CA PRO A 36 -2.98 15.50 -3.21
C PRO A 36 -2.53 14.86 -1.90
N VAL A 37 -2.68 13.54 -1.81
CA VAL A 37 -2.21 12.75 -0.69
C VAL A 37 -1.59 11.46 -1.23
N TYR A 38 -0.84 10.76 -0.39
CA TYR A 38 -0.35 9.43 -0.75
C TYR A 38 -0.66 8.45 0.38
N SER A 39 -0.66 7.18 0.06
CA SER A 39 -0.78 6.13 1.07
C SER A 39 0.36 5.14 0.90
N ASP A 40 0.55 4.26 1.87
CA ASP A 40 1.59 3.24 1.76
C ASP A 40 1.26 2.24 0.66
N TYR A 41 -0.02 1.90 0.51
CA TYR A 41 -0.45 0.83 -0.39
C TYR A 41 -1.71 1.20 -1.16
N VAL A 42 -1.87 0.55 -2.30
CA VAL A 42 -3.16 0.43 -2.95
C VAL A 42 -3.43 -1.07 -3.13
N GLY A 43 -4.64 -1.49 -2.82
CA GLY A 43 -5.01 -2.89 -2.89
C GLY A 43 -6.34 -3.12 -3.57
N VAL A 44 -6.61 -4.39 -3.85
CA VAL A 44 -7.86 -4.82 -4.47
C VAL A 44 -8.41 -5.99 -3.66
N VAL A 45 -9.72 -6.22 -3.78
CA VAL A 45 -10.36 -7.32 -3.06
C VAL A 45 -9.92 -8.65 -3.66
N TYR A 46 -9.44 -9.53 -2.80
CA TYR A 46 -9.07 -10.88 -3.20
C TYR A 46 -10.28 -11.81 -3.03
N PRO A 47 -10.56 -12.72 -3.95
CA PRO A 47 -9.86 -13.03 -5.20
C PRO A 47 -10.39 -12.31 -6.45
N GLU A 48 -11.23 -11.31 -6.26
CA GLU A 48 -11.88 -10.63 -7.39
C GLU A 48 -10.90 -9.87 -8.29
N GLY A 49 -9.87 -9.25 -7.70
CA GLY A 49 -8.88 -8.51 -8.45
C GLY A 49 -9.25 -7.08 -8.73
N ILE A 50 -8.65 -6.51 -9.77
CA ILE A 50 -8.77 -5.08 -10.05
C ILE A 50 -10.16 -4.71 -10.51
N ASN A 51 -10.74 -3.72 -9.80
CA ASN A 51 -11.91 -2.99 -10.25
C ASN A 51 -11.50 -1.53 -10.24
N PRO A 52 -11.39 -0.86 -11.40
CA PRO A 52 -10.88 0.51 -11.44
C PRO A 52 -11.64 1.50 -10.55
N GLU A 53 -12.89 1.20 -10.23
CA GLU A 53 -13.70 2.09 -9.40
C GLU A 53 -13.57 1.80 -7.91
N ASP A 54 -12.97 0.67 -7.54
CA ASP A 54 -12.96 0.20 -6.15
C ASP A 54 -11.57 -0.06 -5.59
N ALA A 55 -10.55 0.62 -6.11
CA ALA A 55 -9.21 0.52 -5.53
C ALA A 55 -9.24 1.04 -4.09
N ILE A 56 -8.55 0.34 -3.20
CA ILE A 56 -8.56 0.67 -1.77
C ILE A 56 -7.18 1.18 -1.38
N PHE A 57 -7.13 2.40 -0.87
CA PHE A 57 -5.89 3.04 -0.43
C PHE A 57 -5.79 2.91 1.08
N PHE A 58 -4.65 2.43 1.58
CA PHE A 58 -4.49 2.23 3.01
C PHE A 58 -3.02 2.32 3.40
N ASN A 59 -2.79 2.50 4.70
CA ASN A 59 -1.45 2.62 5.25
C ASN A 59 -1.05 1.36 6.00
N HIS A 60 0.23 1.20 6.22
CA HIS A 60 0.76 0.02 6.91
C HIS A 60 0.12 -0.18 8.29
N GLU A 61 -0.12 0.91 9.02
CA GLU A 61 -0.74 0.84 10.34
C GLU A 61 -2.20 0.40 10.32
N ASN A 62 -2.85 0.38 9.16
CA ASN A 62 -4.23 -0.08 9.03
C ASN A 62 -4.34 -1.60 8.87
N ILE A 63 -3.22 -2.29 8.72
CA ILE A 63 -3.21 -3.73 8.53
C ILE A 63 -3.43 -4.44 9.86
N ASP A 64 -4.43 -5.33 9.90
CA ASP A 64 -4.69 -6.14 11.08
C ASP A 64 -3.88 -7.44 11.04
N LYS A 65 -3.91 -8.12 9.89
CA LYS A 65 -3.27 -9.43 9.78
C LYS A 65 -2.75 -9.65 8.37
N VAL A 66 -1.50 -10.13 8.26
CA VAL A 66 -0.93 -10.54 6.98
C VAL A 66 -1.19 -12.03 6.80
N VAL A 67 -1.86 -12.39 5.72
CA VAL A 67 -2.18 -13.79 5.40
C VAL A 67 -1.06 -14.43 4.60
N PHE A 68 -0.50 -13.68 3.66
CA PHE A 68 0.55 -14.18 2.76
C PHE A 68 1.44 -13.02 2.36
N GLU A 69 2.74 -13.20 2.49
CA GLU A 69 3.70 -12.19 2.05
C GLU A 69 4.10 -12.49 0.61
N GLY A 70 4.05 -11.47 -0.25
CA GLY A 70 4.35 -11.64 -1.66
C GLY A 70 5.83 -11.87 -1.95
N PHE A 71 6.14 -12.02 -3.21
CA PHE A 71 7.48 -12.33 -3.68
C PHE A 71 8.44 -11.17 -3.45
N LYS A 72 9.65 -11.48 -2.99
CA LYS A 72 10.73 -10.51 -2.82
C LYS A 72 12.00 -11.02 -3.48
N ASP A 73 12.77 -10.09 -4.04
CA ASP A 73 14.07 -10.40 -4.62
C ASP A 73 14.96 -9.15 -4.57
N GLU A 74 16.06 -9.17 -5.31
CA GLU A 74 16.99 -8.03 -5.34
C GLU A 74 16.35 -6.77 -5.91
N GLU A 75 15.42 -6.92 -6.85
CA GLU A 75 14.73 -5.77 -7.41
C GLU A 75 13.84 -5.10 -6.36
N GLU A 76 13.24 -5.89 -5.49
CA GLU A 76 12.44 -5.36 -4.40
C GLU A 76 13.31 -4.56 -3.43
N GLU A 77 14.50 -5.06 -3.13
CA GLU A 77 15.42 -4.34 -2.25
C GLU A 77 15.82 -2.99 -2.83
N ARG A 78 16.12 -2.96 -4.14
CA ARG A 78 16.44 -1.70 -4.81
C ARG A 78 15.25 -0.76 -4.86
N PHE A 79 14.06 -1.31 -5.09
CA PHE A 79 12.85 -0.51 -5.06
C PHE A 79 12.68 0.16 -3.71
N MET A 80 12.89 -0.57 -2.63
CA MET A 80 12.71 -0.02 -1.28
C MET A 80 13.69 1.10 -0.98
N GLU A 81 14.92 0.99 -1.47
CA GLU A 81 15.88 2.09 -1.31
C GLU A 81 15.44 3.35 -2.02
N VAL A 82 14.97 3.21 -3.25
CA VAL A 82 14.45 4.34 -4.02
C VAL A 82 13.19 4.89 -3.38
N TYR A 83 12.32 4.02 -2.91
CA TYR A 83 11.08 4.42 -2.27
C TYR A 83 11.34 5.25 -1.01
N LYS A 84 12.25 4.81 -0.17
CA LYS A 84 12.58 5.53 1.06
C LYS A 84 13.12 6.92 0.77
N GLU A 85 13.98 7.03 -0.25
CA GLU A 85 14.50 8.31 -0.66
C GLU A 85 13.40 9.20 -1.22
N TRP A 86 12.53 8.65 -2.07
CA TRP A 86 11.41 9.38 -2.62
C TRP A 86 10.49 9.88 -1.51
N GLU A 87 10.13 9.01 -0.58
CA GLU A 87 9.24 9.37 0.53
C GLU A 87 9.83 10.47 1.40
N SER A 88 11.13 10.43 1.65
CA SER A 88 11.80 11.44 2.48
C SER A 88 11.79 12.83 1.86
N LYS A 89 11.66 12.91 0.53
CA LYS A 89 11.63 14.18 -0.20
C LYS A 89 10.24 14.59 -0.63
N LEU A 90 9.25 13.77 -0.31
CA LEU A 90 7.89 14.00 -0.77
C LEU A 90 7.23 15.13 0.01
N GLU A 91 6.60 16.05 -0.70
CA GLU A 91 5.91 17.17 -0.09
C GLU A 91 4.40 16.94 0.05
N VAL A 92 3.92 15.82 -0.49
CA VAL A 92 2.51 15.45 -0.42
C VAL A 92 2.20 14.84 0.94
N LYS A 93 1.05 15.21 1.50
CA LYS A 93 0.63 14.68 2.79
C LYS A 93 0.24 13.21 2.70
N LYS A 94 0.50 12.49 3.77
CA LYS A 94 0.08 11.09 3.85
C LYS A 94 -1.40 11.01 4.22
N LEU A 95 -2.11 10.07 3.59
CA LEU A 95 -3.51 9.81 3.90
C LEU A 95 -3.66 9.42 5.36
N LYS A 96 -4.68 9.98 6.02
CA LYS A 96 -5.03 9.61 7.40
C LYS A 96 -6.38 8.88 7.36
N MET A 97 -6.39 7.73 7.97
CA MET A 97 -7.61 6.91 8.05
C MET A 97 -8.07 6.77 9.48
#